data_4189729381a6a7991ff3adba963eba07
#
_entry.id   4189729381a6a7991ff3adba963eba07
#
_cell.length_a   1.000
_cell.length_b   1.000
_cell.length_c   1.000
_cell.angle_alpha   90.00
_cell.angle_beta   90.00
_cell.angle_gamma   90.00
#
_symmetry.space_group_name_H-M   'P 1'
#
loop_
_entity.id
_entity.type
_entity.pdbx_description
1 polymer ?
#
loop_
_entity_poly.entity_id
_entity_poly.type
_entity_poly.pdbx_seq_one_letter_code
_entity_poly.pdbx_strand_id
1 'polypeptide(L)'
;MKKVLLFILLLIVQHDLFATEALILDVRTDNEWNNGYIQDAKHIPITALKKRLNEIQAFKDQPIFTYCAAGKRAERAKNILIENGFINVTNLGGIEDASKELDKDIIE
;
A
#
# COMPACT_ATOMS: atom_id res chain seq x y z
N MET A 1 -21.03 -14.94 -34.55
CA MET A 1 -20.80 -13.53 -34.20
C MET A 1 -21.10 -13.24 -32.74
N LYS A 2 -22.27 -13.60 -32.21
CA LYS A 2 -22.62 -13.37 -30.81
C LYS A 2 -21.65 -14.06 -29.83
N LYS A 3 -21.14 -15.26 -30.14
CA LYS A 3 -20.18 -15.99 -29.31
C LYS A 3 -18.80 -15.34 -29.24
N VAL A 4 -18.37 -14.68 -30.31
CA VAL A 4 -17.08 -14.00 -30.36
C VAL A 4 -17.08 -12.73 -29.51
N LEU A 5 -18.18 -11.98 -29.54
CA LEU A 5 -18.38 -10.77 -28.72
C LEU A 5 -18.40 -11.11 -27.22
N LEU A 6 -19.07 -12.19 -26.85
CA LEU A 6 -19.12 -12.66 -25.46
C LEU A 6 -17.74 -13.07 -24.96
N PHE A 7 -16.95 -13.72 -25.81
CA PHE A 7 -15.61 -14.17 -25.50
C PHE A 7 -14.65 -12.98 -25.27
N ILE A 8 -14.76 -11.94 -26.08
CA ILE A 8 -13.98 -10.72 -25.94
C ILE A 8 -14.32 -10.01 -24.62
N LEU A 9 -15.61 -9.94 -24.28
CA LEU A 9 -16.07 -9.35 -23.03
C LEU A 9 -15.52 -10.10 -21.81
N LEU A 10 -15.48 -11.43 -21.87
CA LEU A 10 -14.92 -12.28 -20.82
C LEU A 10 -13.41 -12.05 -20.66
N LEU A 11 -12.66 -11.84 -21.73
CA LEU A 11 -11.25 -11.53 -21.70
C LEU A 11 -10.97 -10.18 -21.02
N ILE A 12 -11.80 -9.19 -21.28
CA ILE A 12 -11.68 -7.86 -20.63
C ILE A 12 -11.91 -7.99 -19.12
N VAL A 13 -12.94 -8.73 -18.70
CA VAL A 13 -13.24 -8.97 -17.28
C VAL A 13 -12.10 -9.73 -16.60
N GLN A 14 -11.54 -10.75 -17.27
CA GLN A 14 -10.39 -11.50 -16.76
C GLN A 14 -9.14 -10.63 -16.61
N HIS A 15 -8.93 -9.71 -17.53
CA HIS A 15 -7.82 -8.77 -17.46
C HIS A 15 -7.92 -7.89 -16.22
N ASP A 16 -9.11 -7.39 -15.91
CA ASP A 16 -9.36 -6.58 -14.70
C ASP A 16 -9.13 -7.38 -13.41
N LEU A 17 -9.47 -8.67 -13.41
CA LEU A 17 -9.27 -9.56 -12.26
C LEU A 17 -7.79 -9.77 -11.91
N PHE A 18 -6.89 -9.59 -12.87
CA PHE A 18 -5.44 -9.74 -12.66
C PHE A 18 -4.71 -8.40 -12.49
N ALA A 19 -5.46 -7.29 -12.35
CA ALA A 19 -4.86 -6.00 -12.08
C ALA A 19 -4.11 -6.04 -10.75
N THR A 20 -2.89 -5.47 -10.72
CA THR A 20 -2.06 -5.39 -9.53
C THR A 20 -2.66 -4.37 -8.55
N GLU A 21 -2.88 -4.81 -7.32
CA GLU A 21 -3.27 -3.92 -6.23
C GLU A 21 -2.04 -3.47 -5.46
N ALA A 22 -1.97 -2.19 -5.13
CA ALA A 22 -0.92 -1.65 -4.30
C ALA A 22 -1.44 -1.38 -2.89
N LEU A 23 -0.59 -1.57 -1.90
CA LEU A 23 -0.88 -1.24 -0.51
C LEU A 23 -0.16 0.05 -0.15
N ILE A 24 -0.88 1.01 0.39
CA ILE A 24 -0.31 2.22 0.99
C ILE A 24 -0.31 1.99 2.50
N LEU A 25 0.87 2.02 3.11
CA LEU A 25 1.05 1.68 4.52
C LEU A 25 1.58 2.87 5.30
N ASP A 26 0.72 3.41 6.17
CA ASP A 26 1.07 4.48 7.11
C ASP A 26 1.61 3.83 8.39
N VAL A 27 2.87 4.12 8.71
CA VAL A 27 3.52 3.52 9.89
C VAL A 27 3.75 4.53 11.02
N ARG A 28 2.99 5.65 10.99
CA ARG A 28 3.04 6.68 12.03
C ARG A 28 2.26 6.24 13.27
N THR A 29 2.31 7.06 14.31
CA THR A 29 1.55 6.82 15.54
C THR A 29 0.05 7.03 15.33
N ASP A 30 -0.75 6.54 16.29
CA ASP A 30 -2.19 6.74 16.28
C ASP A 30 -2.57 8.23 16.29
N ASN A 31 -1.85 9.04 17.08
CA ASN A 31 -2.11 10.48 17.14
C ASN A 31 -1.85 11.16 15.79
N GLU A 32 -0.78 10.80 15.11
CA GLU A 32 -0.48 11.33 13.78
C GLU A 32 -1.57 10.93 12.77
N TRP A 33 -1.97 9.67 12.78
CA TRP A 33 -3.03 9.16 11.93
C TRP A 33 -4.35 9.92 12.16
N ASN A 34 -4.70 10.15 13.42
CA ASN A 34 -5.94 10.84 13.77
C ASN A 34 -5.98 12.29 13.30
N ASN A 35 -4.83 12.89 13.03
CA ASN A 35 -4.73 14.26 12.51
C ASN A 35 -4.70 14.33 10.99
N GLY A 36 -4.83 13.21 10.31
CA GLY A 36 -4.87 13.15 8.85
C GLY A 36 -4.02 12.02 8.30
N TYR A 37 -4.47 11.45 7.18
CA TYR A 37 -3.79 10.32 6.54
C TYR A 37 -4.08 10.34 5.04
N ILE A 38 -3.27 9.64 4.26
CA ILE A 38 -3.49 9.55 2.82
C ILE A 38 -4.71 8.66 2.55
N GLN A 39 -5.58 9.11 1.67
CA GLN A 39 -6.74 8.35 1.22
C GLN A 39 -6.33 6.94 0.81
N ASP A 40 -7.11 5.96 1.25
CA ASP A 40 -6.92 4.52 1.00
C ASP A 40 -5.74 3.88 1.75
N ALA A 41 -5.02 4.62 2.59
CA ALA A 41 -3.93 4.05 3.36
C ALA A 41 -4.44 3.12 4.47
N LYS A 42 -3.67 2.07 4.72
CA LYS A 42 -3.84 1.22 5.89
C LYS A 42 -2.87 1.70 6.97
N HIS A 43 -3.35 1.75 8.20
CA HIS A 43 -2.54 2.19 9.33
C HIS A 43 -2.04 1.00 10.15
N ILE A 44 -0.73 0.85 10.22
CA ILE A 44 -0.06 -0.04 11.17
C ILE A 44 1.16 0.71 11.70
N PRO A 45 1.13 1.18 12.96
CA PRO A 45 2.29 1.87 13.53
C PRO A 45 3.55 0.99 13.48
N ILE A 46 4.70 1.61 13.29
CA ILE A 46 5.97 0.87 13.18
C ILE A 46 6.21 -0.06 14.37
N THR A 47 5.79 0.35 15.57
CA THR A 47 5.95 -0.46 16.78
C THR A 47 5.10 -1.72 16.79
N ALA A 48 4.04 -1.77 15.99
CA ALA A 48 3.13 -2.91 15.89
C ALA A 48 3.36 -3.75 14.63
N LEU A 49 4.18 -3.29 13.70
CA LEU A 49 4.26 -3.89 12.37
C LEU A 49 4.64 -5.38 12.40
N LYS A 50 5.67 -5.76 13.13
CA LYS A 50 6.12 -7.16 13.22
C LYS A 50 5.03 -8.09 13.71
N LYS A 51 4.20 -7.65 14.65
CA LYS A 51 3.12 -8.45 15.23
C LYS A 51 1.89 -8.54 14.33
N ARG A 52 1.78 -7.61 13.37
CA ARG A 52 0.57 -7.48 12.53
C ARG A 52 0.82 -7.78 11.05
N LEU A 53 1.94 -8.41 10.72
CA LEU A 53 2.27 -8.77 9.33
C LEU A 53 1.21 -9.66 8.68
N ASN A 54 0.51 -10.48 9.47
CA ASN A 54 -0.57 -11.33 8.98
C ASN A 54 -1.71 -10.53 8.34
N GLU A 55 -1.90 -9.28 8.73
CA GLU A 55 -2.96 -8.43 8.15
C GLU A 55 -2.66 -8.02 6.71
N ILE A 56 -1.40 -8.10 6.27
CA ILE A 56 -0.98 -7.66 4.95
C ILE A 56 -0.34 -8.77 4.11
N GLN A 57 -0.51 -10.03 4.50
CA GLN A 57 0.05 -11.18 3.79
C GLN A 57 -0.39 -11.26 2.32
N ALA A 58 -1.60 -10.82 2.01
CA ALA A 58 -2.11 -10.79 0.64
C ALA A 58 -1.28 -9.91 -0.30
N PHE A 59 -0.46 -9.01 0.27
CA PHE A 59 0.35 -8.05 -0.50
C PHE A 59 1.83 -8.47 -0.62
N LYS A 60 2.18 -9.70 -0.28
CA LYS A 60 3.60 -10.14 -0.33
C LYS A 60 4.26 -9.93 -1.68
N ASP A 61 3.51 -10.16 -2.76
CA ASP A 61 4.00 -10.04 -4.14
C ASP A 61 3.50 -8.76 -4.82
N GLN A 62 2.85 -7.88 -4.07
CA GLN A 62 2.26 -6.66 -4.60
C GLN A 62 3.11 -5.44 -4.21
N PRO A 63 2.99 -4.33 -4.94
CA PRO A 63 3.66 -3.09 -4.54
C PRO A 63 3.16 -2.60 -3.19
N ILE A 64 4.09 -2.30 -2.29
CA ILE A 64 3.79 -1.67 -1.00
C ILE A 64 4.53 -0.34 -0.92
N PHE A 65 3.80 0.71 -0.62
CA PHE A 65 4.34 2.05 -0.42
C PHE A 65 4.25 2.40 1.05
N THR A 66 5.39 2.60 1.70
CA THR A 66 5.42 3.01 3.10
C THR A 66 5.62 4.52 3.20
N TYR A 67 5.01 5.14 4.19
CA TYR A 67 5.30 6.54 4.53
C TYR A 67 5.16 6.78 6.04
N CYS A 68 5.80 7.85 6.50
CA CYS A 68 5.67 8.31 7.87
C CYS A 68 5.67 9.85 7.87
N ALA A 69 6.19 10.51 8.91
CA ALA A 69 6.24 11.96 8.92
C ALA A 69 7.41 12.51 8.10
N ALA A 70 8.56 11.83 8.10
CA ALA A 70 9.79 12.29 7.45
C ALA A 70 10.60 11.18 6.76
N GLY A 71 10.10 9.95 6.71
CA GLY A 71 10.71 8.85 5.96
C GLY A 71 11.51 7.84 6.77
N LYS A 72 11.94 8.16 7.98
CA LYS A 72 12.82 7.29 8.76
C LYS A 72 12.13 6.02 9.27
N ARG A 73 10.94 6.15 9.81
CA ARG A 73 10.12 5.00 10.23
C ARG A 73 9.66 4.19 9.03
N ALA A 74 9.35 4.87 7.92
CA ALA A 74 8.98 4.21 6.68
C ALA A 74 10.12 3.35 6.13
N GLU A 75 11.38 3.77 6.30
CA GLU A 75 12.55 2.98 5.92
C GLU A 75 12.70 1.74 6.80
N ARG A 76 12.49 1.88 8.10
CA ARG A 76 12.48 0.74 9.02
C ARG A 76 11.38 -0.25 8.67
N ALA A 77 10.19 0.26 8.34
CA ALA A 77 9.08 -0.57 7.90
C ALA A 77 9.44 -1.35 6.64
N LYS A 78 10.02 -0.69 5.65
CA LYS A 78 10.49 -1.35 4.42
C LYS A 78 11.45 -2.50 4.73
N ASN A 79 12.41 -2.29 5.59
CA ASN A 79 13.38 -3.32 5.97
C ASN A 79 12.71 -4.50 6.67
N ILE A 80 11.78 -4.24 7.58
CA ILE A 80 11.00 -5.29 8.25
C ILE A 80 10.22 -6.12 7.23
N LEU A 81 9.58 -5.46 6.28
CA LEU A 81 8.79 -6.12 5.25
C LEU A 81 9.67 -7.00 4.35
N ILE A 82 10.79 -6.48 3.86
CA ILE A 82 11.73 -7.22 3.02
C ILE A 82 12.26 -8.46 3.75
N GLU A 83 12.64 -8.31 5.01
CA GLU A 83 13.11 -9.41 5.85
C GLU A 83 12.05 -10.50 6.04
N ASN A 84 10.78 -10.16 5.88
CA ASN A 84 9.66 -11.08 6.04
C ASN A 84 9.02 -11.52 4.72
N GLY A 85 9.75 -11.36 3.60
CA GLY A 85 9.37 -11.93 2.32
C GLY A 85 8.51 -11.06 1.41
N PHE A 86 8.33 -9.78 1.73
CA PHE A 86 7.66 -8.83 0.87
C PHE A 86 8.67 -8.33 -0.17
N ILE A 87 8.35 -8.49 -1.45
CA ILE A 87 9.36 -8.35 -2.52
C ILE A 87 9.36 -6.99 -3.23
N ASN A 88 8.35 -6.17 -3.02
CA ASN A 88 8.22 -4.91 -3.77
C ASN A 88 7.78 -3.78 -2.84
N VAL A 89 8.73 -3.23 -2.08
CA VAL A 89 8.45 -2.20 -1.08
C VAL A 89 9.23 -0.94 -1.41
N THR A 90 8.52 0.18 -1.44
CA THR A 90 9.09 1.51 -1.70
C THR A 90 8.77 2.44 -0.54
N ASN A 91 9.80 3.10 0.00
CA ASN A 91 9.64 4.17 0.99
C ASN A 91 9.36 5.48 0.24
N LEU A 92 8.18 6.06 0.45
CA LEU A 92 7.80 7.34 -0.17
C LEU A 92 8.15 8.56 0.68
N GLY A 93 8.78 8.36 1.83
CA GLY A 93 9.21 9.47 2.68
C GLY A 93 8.15 9.94 3.64
N GLY A 94 7.97 11.25 3.75
CA GLY A 94 6.94 11.85 4.59
C GLY A 94 5.58 11.87 3.92
N ILE A 95 4.54 12.12 4.72
CA ILE A 95 3.15 12.11 4.22
C ILE A 95 2.91 13.12 3.09
N GLU A 96 3.55 14.29 3.14
CA GLU A 96 3.41 15.30 2.08
C GLU A 96 3.99 14.80 0.76
N ASP A 97 5.19 14.24 0.78
CA ASP A 97 5.84 13.69 -0.40
C ASP A 97 5.06 12.49 -0.95
N ALA A 98 4.59 11.62 -0.06
CA ALA A 98 3.80 10.45 -0.44
C ALA A 98 2.49 10.85 -1.11
N SER A 99 1.81 11.86 -0.57
CA SER A 99 0.58 12.40 -1.16
C SER A 99 0.79 12.88 -2.59
N LYS A 100 1.88 13.59 -2.83
CA LYS A 100 2.22 14.09 -4.17
C LYS A 100 2.58 12.95 -5.12
N GLU A 101 3.41 12.03 -4.69
CA GLU A 101 3.86 10.90 -5.50
C GLU A 101 2.69 9.99 -5.91
N LEU A 102 1.75 9.76 -5.00
CA LEU A 102 0.59 8.90 -5.23
C LEU A 102 -0.57 9.64 -5.89
N ASP A 103 -0.51 10.96 -5.98
CA ASP A 103 -1.62 11.81 -6.40
C ASP A 103 -2.90 11.49 -5.62
N LYS A 104 -2.77 11.45 -4.30
CA LYS A 104 -3.87 11.16 -3.37
C LYS A 104 -3.94 12.22 -2.27
N ASP A 105 -5.15 12.56 -1.89
CA ASP A 105 -5.40 13.58 -0.88
C ASP A 105 -5.05 13.09 0.53
N ILE A 106 -4.64 14.04 1.37
CA ILE A 106 -4.56 13.83 2.82
C ILE A 106 -5.93 14.15 3.38
N ILE A 107 -6.53 13.16 4.03
CA ILE A 107 -7.86 13.25 4.63
C ILE A 107 -7.72 13.60 6.10
N GLU A 108 -8.44 14.61 6.55
CA GLU A 108 -8.43 15.04 7.95
C GLU A 108 -9.74 14.74 8.66
#